data_34e41d44c204135acccfcb23aa8f3a4d
#
_entry.id   34e41d44c204135acccfcb23aa8f3a4d
#
_cell.length_a   1.000
_cell.length_b   1.000
_cell.length_c   1.000
_cell.angle_alpha   90.00
_cell.angle_beta   90.00
_cell.angle_gamma   90.00
#
_symmetry.space_group_name_H-M   'P 1'
#
loop_
_entity.id
_entity.type
_entity.pdbx_description
1 polymer ?
#
loop_
_entity_poly.entity_id
_entity_poly.type
_entity_poly.pdbx_seq_one_letter_code
_entity_poly.pdbx_strand_id
1 'polypeptide(L)'
;STGDPVSAWKAHVAEGRRHRDQLNAWNLDHIHMTSSNGTDLTVGLADDATWEGASSKAENGTDFIANVPTEEVFCAPHRERVNGIVYGTKPYVYNGQLIEGWHVTFKDGKVVEHGAEKNASLLAELLSTDENACRIGEIALVPASSPINQSGVLFYNTLFDENAILLLARVIPPTSRAAAR
;
A
#
# COMPACT_ATOMS: atom_id res chain seq x y z
N SER A 1 23.51 -1.88 -12.16
CA SER A 1 23.15 -2.70 -13.31
C SER A 1 24.08 -2.37 -14.47
N THR A 2 24.77 -3.38 -14.97
CA THR A 2 25.65 -3.31 -16.16
C THR A 2 24.79 -3.63 -17.39
N GLY A 3 23.97 -2.71 -17.85
CA GLY A 3 23.10 -2.93 -18.99
C GLY A 3 22.38 -1.68 -19.45
N ASP A 4 21.62 -1.79 -20.53
CA ASP A 4 20.76 -0.72 -21.02
C ASP A 4 19.63 -0.45 -20.00
N PRO A 5 19.58 0.72 -19.33
CA PRO A 5 18.59 1.01 -18.31
C PRO A 5 17.16 1.04 -18.86
N VAL A 6 16.99 1.39 -20.13
CA VAL A 6 15.67 1.44 -20.76
C VAL A 6 15.10 0.02 -20.93
N SER A 7 15.92 -0.93 -21.37
CA SER A 7 15.52 -2.32 -21.51
C SER A 7 15.25 -2.96 -20.14
N ALA A 8 16.09 -2.68 -19.13
CA ALA A 8 15.89 -3.16 -17.77
C ALA A 8 14.55 -2.65 -17.19
N TRP A 9 14.25 -1.38 -17.41
CA TRP A 9 13.01 -0.78 -16.93
C TRP A 9 11.77 -1.31 -17.66
N LYS A 10 11.86 -1.56 -18.96
CA LYS A 10 10.77 -2.22 -19.72
C LYS A 10 10.47 -3.63 -19.17
N ALA A 11 11.50 -4.40 -18.83
CA ALA A 11 11.32 -5.73 -18.25
C ALA A 11 10.65 -5.64 -16.86
N HIS A 12 11.07 -4.68 -16.03
CA HIS A 12 10.49 -4.43 -14.73
C HIS A 12 8.99 -4.08 -14.82
N VAL A 13 8.63 -3.15 -15.71
CA VAL A 13 7.23 -2.77 -15.95
C VAL A 13 6.40 -3.96 -16.46
N ALA A 14 6.98 -4.80 -17.33
CA ALA A 14 6.30 -5.99 -17.83
C ALA A 14 6.00 -6.99 -16.71
N GLU A 15 6.92 -7.17 -15.76
CA GLU A 15 6.71 -8.04 -14.59
C GLU A 15 5.63 -7.48 -13.66
N GLY A 16 5.65 -6.18 -13.35
CA GLY A 16 4.60 -5.54 -12.57
C GLY A 16 3.22 -5.66 -13.22
N ARG A 17 3.12 -5.49 -14.55
CA ARG A 17 1.89 -5.72 -15.30
C ARG A 17 1.40 -7.17 -15.17
N ARG A 18 2.30 -8.15 -15.23
CA ARG A 18 1.96 -9.56 -15.05
C ARG A 18 1.36 -9.83 -13.67
N HIS A 19 1.92 -9.26 -12.61
CA HIS A 19 1.39 -9.38 -11.25
C HIS A 19 0.00 -8.75 -11.15
N ARG A 20 -0.16 -7.53 -11.62
CA ARG A 20 -1.43 -6.82 -11.65
C ARG A 20 -2.53 -7.61 -12.38
N ASP A 21 -2.22 -8.07 -13.59
CA ASP A 21 -3.18 -8.77 -14.43
C ASP A 21 -3.57 -10.13 -13.82
N GLN A 22 -2.65 -10.81 -13.14
CA GLN A 22 -2.93 -12.05 -12.40
C GLN A 22 -3.86 -11.80 -11.20
N LEU A 23 -3.62 -10.76 -10.41
CA LEU A 23 -4.48 -10.40 -9.28
C LEU A 23 -5.89 -10.01 -9.75
N ASN A 24 -5.99 -9.27 -10.86
CA ASN A 24 -7.27 -8.93 -11.47
C ASN A 24 -8.00 -10.18 -11.99
N ALA A 25 -7.28 -11.14 -12.56
CA ALA A 25 -7.87 -12.39 -13.04
C ALA A 25 -8.38 -13.27 -11.89
N TRP A 26 -7.75 -13.23 -10.72
CA TRP A 26 -8.23 -13.94 -9.54
C TRP A 26 -9.52 -13.36 -8.95
N ASN A 27 -9.79 -12.08 -9.18
CA ASN A 27 -10.98 -11.37 -8.70
C ASN A 27 -11.26 -11.63 -7.20
N LEU A 28 -10.26 -11.34 -6.38
CA LEU A 28 -10.28 -11.64 -4.96
C LEU A 28 -11.33 -10.80 -4.21
N ASP A 29 -12.04 -11.42 -3.29
CA ASP A 29 -12.96 -10.74 -2.36
C ASP A 29 -12.21 -10.04 -1.22
N HIS A 30 -11.15 -10.66 -0.73
CA HIS A 30 -10.33 -10.15 0.37
C HIS A 30 -8.91 -10.68 0.32
N ILE A 31 -8.04 -10.03 1.09
CA ILE A 31 -6.68 -10.49 1.41
C ILE A 31 -6.61 -10.78 2.90
N HIS A 32 -6.11 -11.96 3.26
CA HIS A 32 -5.79 -12.32 4.65
C HIS A 32 -4.28 -12.38 4.82
N MET A 33 -3.76 -11.63 5.78
CA MET A 33 -2.33 -11.51 6.04
C MET A 33 -2.00 -11.99 7.44
N THR A 34 -1.00 -12.85 7.54
CA THR A 34 -0.42 -13.28 8.81
C THR A 34 1.09 -13.14 8.81
N SER A 35 1.67 -12.85 9.96
CA SER A 35 3.13 -12.75 10.13
C SER A 35 3.55 -13.18 11.54
N SER A 36 4.80 -13.64 11.65
CA SER A 36 5.37 -14.10 12.93
C SER A 36 5.48 -13.00 14.01
N ASN A 37 5.34 -11.72 13.64
CA ASN A 37 5.30 -10.60 14.58
C ASN A 37 3.94 -10.42 15.27
N GLY A 38 2.95 -11.27 14.96
CA GLY A 38 1.61 -11.20 15.53
C GLY A 38 0.56 -10.56 14.63
N THR A 39 0.94 -10.12 13.42
CA THR A 39 -0.04 -9.63 12.44
C THR A 39 -1.01 -10.74 12.06
N ASP A 40 -2.31 -10.42 12.14
CA ASP A 40 -3.43 -11.24 11.68
C ASP A 40 -4.54 -10.28 11.25
N LEU A 41 -4.57 -9.96 9.94
CA LEU A 41 -5.42 -8.93 9.38
C LEU A 41 -6.13 -9.42 8.13
N THR A 42 -7.45 -9.25 8.08
CA THR A 42 -8.26 -9.45 6.87
C THR A 42 -8.69 -8.11 6.32
N VAL A 43 -8.39 -7.87 5.04
CA VAL A 43 -8.76 -6.67 4.30
C VAL A 43 -9.69 -7.08 3.16
N GLY A 44 -10.98 -6.76 3.28
CA GLY A 44 -11.94 -6.89 2.18
C GLY A 44 -11.63 -5.86 1.09
N LEU A 45 -11.75 -6.27 -0.16
CA LEU A 45 -11.59 -5.36 -1.30
C LEU A 45 -12.92 -4.72 -1.65
N ALA A 46 -12.89 -3.53 -2.27
CA ALA A 46 -14.09 -2.86 -2.77
C ALA A 46 -14.74 -3.70 -3.88
N ASP A 47 -16.08 -3.62 -4.03
CA ASP A 47 -16.83 -4.49 -4.96
C ASP A 47 -16.39 -4.35 -6.42
N ASP A 48 -15.92 -3.16 -6.80
CA ASP A 48 -15.41 -2.82 -8.13
C ASP A 48 -13.88 -2.62 -8.14
N ALA A 49 -13.20 -3.12 -7.11
CA ALA A 49 -11.78 -2.96 -6.96
C ALA A 49 -11.01 -3.55 -8.14
N THR A 50 -10.06 -2.78 -8.63
CA THR A 50 -9.13 -3.17 -9.68
C THR A 50 -7.72 -2.97 -9.18
N TRP A 51 -6.88 -3.99 -9.32
CA TRP A 51 -5.46 -3.86 -9.05
C TRP A 51 -4.82 -2.97 -10.11
N GLU A 52 -4.11 -1.97 -9.66
CA GLU A 52 -3.39 -0.99 -10.48
C GLU A 52 -1.88 -1.09 -10.20
N GLY A 53 -1.08 -0.34 -10.96
CA GLY A 53 0.39 -0.30 -10.80
C GLY A 53 1.14 -0.61 -12.09
N ALA A 54 2.48 -0.60 -12.02
CA ALA A 54 3.43 -0.78 -13.11
C ALA A 54 3.38 0.33 -14.19
N SER A 55 2.23 0.66 -14.73
CA SER A 55 2.06 1.73 -15.73
C SER A 55 0.59 2.11 -15.87
N SER A 56 0.36 3.30 -16.34
CA SER A 56 -0.96 3.86 -16.63
C SER A 56 -1.07 4.32 -18.08
N LYS A 57 -2.29 4.61 -18.53
CA LYS A 57 -2.56 5.24 -19.83
C LYS A 57 -3.09 6.65 -19.64
N ALA A 58 -2.47 7.61 -20.33
CA ALA A 58 -3.02 8.95 -20.45
C ALA A 58 -4.28 8.96 -21.34
N GLU A 59 -5.08 10.02 -21.27
CA GLU A 59 -6.31 10.16 -22.07
C GLU A 59 -6.07 10.03 -23.58
N ASN A 60 -4.91 10.47 -24.06
CA ASN A 60 -4.50 10.35 -25.47
C ASN A 60 -3.99 8.95 -25.84
N GLY A 61 -4.07 7.97 -24.95
CA GLY A 61 -3.63 6.59 -25.13
C GLY A 61 -2.14 6.33 -24.92
N THR A 62 -1.35 7.34 -24.56
CA THR A 62 0.09 7.18 -24.30
C THR A 62 0.31 6.42 -22.98
N ASP A 63 1.11 5.36 -23.01
CA ASP A 63 1.57 4.67 -21.80
C ASP A 63 2.58 5.52 -21.05
N PHE A 64 2.45 5.60 -19.73
CA PHE A 64 3.40 6.29 -18.87
C PHE A 64 3.55 5.56 -17.53
N ILE A 65 4.62 5.88 -16.81
CA ILE A 65 4.90 5.40 -15.46
C ILE A 65 4.71 6.58 -14.53
N ALA A 66 3.70 6.51 -13.65
CA ALA A 66 3.35 7.62 -12.75
C ALA A 66 4.41 7.86 -11.68
N ASN A 67 4.98 6.77 -11.15
CA ASN A 67 5.98 6.77 -10.09
C ASN A 67 7.22 5.99 -10.52
N VAL A 68 8.40 6.50 -10.19
CA VAL A 68 9.69 5.84 -10.43
C VAL A 68 10.53 5.96 -9.15
N PRO A 69 10.90 4.85 -8.52
CA PRO A 69 10.61 3.46 -8.88
C PRO A 69 9.14 3.09 -8.65
N THR A 70 8.66 2.05 -9.32
CA THR A 70 7.35 1.45 -9.08
C THR A 70 7.55 -0.04 -8.81
N GLU A 71 7.38 -0.43 -7.56
CA GLU A 71 7.60 -1.79 -7.08
C GLU A 71 6.28 -2.49 -6.72
N GLU A 72 5.23 -1.72 -6.56
CA GLU A 72 3.95 -2.15 -6.03
C GLU A 72 2.88 -2.40 -7.09
N VAL A 73 1.97 -3.29 -6.76
CA VAL A 73 0.61 -3.36 -7.30
C VAL A 73 -0.36 -3.13 -6.16
N PHE A 74 -1.33 -2.26 -6.34
CA PHE A 74 -2.19 -1.78 -5.26
C PHE A 74 -3.66 -1.80 -5.66
N CYS A 75 -4.52 -1.76 -4.64
CA CYS A 75 -5.96 -1.83 -4.79
C CYS A 75 -6.68 -1.08 -3.67
N ALA A 76 -7.90 -0.64 -3.92
CA ALA A 76 -8.73 0.01 -2.92
C ALA A 76 -9.37 -1.03 -1.97
N PRO A 77 -9.19 -0.92 -0.65
CA PRO A 77 -9.91 -1.73 0.31
C PRO A 77 -11.38 -1.29 0.44
N HIS A 78 -12.24 -2.21 0.87
CA HIS A 78 -13.59 -1.86 1.25
C HIS A 78 -13.59 -1.12 2.60
N ARG A 79 -14.31 0.00 2.65
CA ARG A 79 -14.33 0.93 3.79
C ARG A 79 -14.60 0.29 5.15
N GLU A 80 -15.43 -0.77 5.20
CA GLU A 80 -15.92 -1.37 6.44
C GLU A 80 -15.49 -2.84 6.63
N ARG A 81 -14.79 -3.43 5.65
CA ARG A 81 -14.43 -4.85 5.66
C ARG A 81 -12.97 -5.09 6.03
N VAL A 82 -12.47 -4.37 7.04
CA VAL A 82 -11.12 -4.54 7.57
C VAL A 82 -11.20 -4.92 9.03
N ASN A 83 -10.66 -6.10 9.38
CA ASN A 83 -10.70 -6.65 10.73
C ASN A 83 -9.41 -7.36 11.10
N GLY A 84 -8.94 -7.17 12.32
CA GLY A 84 -7.73 -7.81 12.84
C GLY A 84 -6.66 -6.82 13.27
N ILE A 85 -5.46 -7.31 13.51
CA ILE A 85 -4.33 -6.53 14.01
C ILE A 85 -3.16 -6.57 13.03
N VAL A 86 -2.47 -5.45 12.89
CA VAL A 86 -1.22 -5.36 12.14
C VAL A 86 -0.13 -4.72 12.99
N TYR A 87 1.06 -5.32 12.94
CA TYR A 87 2.30 -4.81 13.53
C TYR A 87 3.22 -4.32 12.42
N GLY A 88 3.74 -3.11 12.57
CA GLY A 88 4.72 -2.57 11.64
C GLY A 88 6.03 -3.36 11.69
N THR A 89 6.55 -3.70 10.52
CA THR A 89 7.87 -4.36 10.37
C THR A 89 9.00 -3.36 10.21
N LYS A 90 8.66 -2.10 9.90
CA LYS A 90 9.59 -0.97 9.78
C LYS A 90 9.05 0.23 10.54
N PRO A 91 9.92 1.17 10.96
CA PRO A 91 9.47 2.45 11.46
C PRO A 91 8.63 3.18 10.40
N TYR A 92 7.58 3.87 10.85
CA TYR A 92 6.81 4.76 10.01
C TYR A 92 7.32 6.19 10.15
N VAL A 93 7.53 6.88 9.04
CA VAL A 93 8.02 8.27 9.04
C VAL A 93 6.83 9.23 8.92
N TYR A 94 6.65 10.05 9.94
CA TYR A 94 5.62 11.10 9.92
C TYR A 94 6.22 12.43 10.38
N ASN A 95 6.06 13.48 9.57
CA ASN A 95 6.63 14.82 9.84
C ASN A 95 8.13 14.78 10.20
N GLY A 96 8.91 13.90 9.51
CA GLY A 96 10.35 13.74 9.75
C GLY A 96 10.71 13.01 11.04
N GLN A 97 9.73 12.49 11.77
CA GLN A 97 9.92 11.71 12.98
C GLN A 97 9.56 10.23 12.75
N LEU A 98 10.22 9.35 13.49
CA LEU A 98 10.00 7.90 13.41
C LEU A 98 8.99 7.47 14.45
N ILE A 99 7.96 6.74 14.03
CA ILE A 99 7.06 5.96 14.88
C ILE A 99 7.56 4.51 14.82
N GLU A 100 8.06 3.98 15.93
CA GLU A 100 8.71 2.67 15.98
C GLU A 100 7.89 1.67 16.80
N GLY A 101 7.92 0.38 16.41
CA GLY A 101 7.18 -0.69 17.10
C GLY A 101 5.66 -0.45 17.09
N TRP A 102 5.16 0.17 16.05
CA TRP A 102 3.74 0.54 15.96
C TRP A 102 2.85 -0.68 15.63
N HIS A 103 1.65 -0.63 16.15
CA HIS A 103 0.57 -1.55 15.79
C HIS A 103 -0.78 -0.85 15.79
N VAL A 104 -1.71 -1.38 15.02
CA VAL A 104 -3.10 -0.94 14.98
C VAL A 104 -4.04 -2.13 14.88
N THR A 105 -5.19 -2.05 15.57
CA THR A 105 -6.26 -3.04 15.51
C THR A 105 -7.46 -2.43 14.80
N PHE A 106 -7.96 -3.14 13.81
CA PHE A 106 -9.14 -2.74 13.03
C PHE A 106 -10.36 -3.54 13.44
N LYS A 107 -11.50 -2.87 13.49
CA LYS A 107 -12.82 -3.47 13.57
C LYS A 107 -13.76 -2.72 12.64
N ASP A 108 -14.42 -3.46 11.76
CA ASP A 108 -15.38 -2.91 10.79
C ASP A 108 -14.79 -1.69 10.03
N GLY A 109 -13.54 -1.83 9.60
CA GLY A 109 -12.81 -0.85 8.81
C GLY A 109 -12.26 0.35 9.58
N LYS A 110 -12.42 0.42 10.90
CA LYS A 110 -11.88 1.51 11.74
C LYS A 110 -10.81 1.01 12.69
N VAL A 111 -9.79 1.81 12.91
CA VAL A 111 -8.85 1.61 14.01
C VAL A 111 -9.60 1.79 15.32
N VAL A 112 -9.57 0.75 16.18
CA VAL A 112 -10.18 0.74 17.52
C VAL A 112 -9.15 0.72 18.62
N GLU A 113 -7.92 0.29 18.32
CA GLU A 113 -6.78 0.28 19.22
C GLU A 113 -5.49 0.57 18.44
N HIS A 114 -4.57 1.27 19.05
CA HIS A 114 -3.26 1.53 18.47
C HIS A 114 -2.21 1.71 19.54
N GLY A 115 -0.93 1.49 19.20
CA GLY A 115 0.19 1.73 20.06
C GLY A 115 1.50 1.81 19.28
N ALA A 116 2.53 2.30 19.95
CA ALA A 116 3.90 2.30 19.44
C ALA A 116 4.88 2.32 20.62
N GLU A 117 6.07 1.75 20.42
CA GLU A 117 7.16 1.80 21.40
C GLU A 117 7.76 3.22 21.47
N LYS A 118 7.78 3.92 20.34
CA LYS A 118 8.27 5.29 20.23
C LYS A 118 7.29 6.16 19.46
N ASN A 119 7.06 7.38 19.96
CA ASN A 119 6.20 8.38 19.36
C ASN A 119 4.74 7.93 19.19
N ALA A 120 4.18 7.20 20.15
CA ALA A 120 2.79 6.76 20.13
C ALA A 120 1.79 7.94 20.05
N SER A 121 2.11 9.10 20.64
CA SER A 121 1.29 10.31 20.53
C SER A 121 1.20 10.82 19.10
N LEU A 122 2.28 10.67 18.33
CA LEU A 122 2.31 11.07 16.92
C LEU A 122 1.44 10.15 16.05
N LEU A 123 1.40 8.83 16.37
CA LEU A 123 0.46 7.90 15.75
C LEU A 123 -0.99 8.27 16.06
N ALA A 124 -1.29 8.63 17.32
CA ALA A 124 -2.61 9.08 17.72
C ALA A 124 -3.04 10.37 16.98
N GLU A 125 -2.12 11.33 16.82
CA GLU A 125 -2.34 12.55 16.04
C GLU A 125 -2.68 12.22 14.58
N LEU A 126 -1.88 11.36 13.94
CA LEU A 126 -2.11 10.91 12.57
C LEU A 126 -3.51 10.29 12.40
N LEU A 127 -3.89 9.38 13.28
CA LEU A 127 -5.19 8.69 13.25
C LEU A 127 -6.39 9.61 13.53
N SER A 128 -6.16 10.79 14.10
CA SER A 128 -7.18 11.79 14.43
C SER A 128 -7.22 13.00 13.50
N THR A 129 -6.44 12.99 12.42
CA THR A 129 -6.34 14.12 11.47
C THR A 129 -7.69 14.47 10.84
N ASP A 130 -8.49 13.47 10.50
CA ASP A 130 -9.86 13.61 10.02
C ASP A 130 -10.69 12.35 10.32
N GLU A 131 -11.96 12.34 9.96
CA GLU A 131 -12.88 11.21 10.23
C GLU A 131 -12.50 9.90 9.50
N ASN A 132 -11.69 9.97 8.46
CA ASN A 132 -11.25 8.82 7.65
C ASN A 132 -9.82 8.41 7.94
N ALA A 133 -9.03 9.21 8.63
CA ALA A 133 -7.63 8.94 8.96
C ALA A 133 -7.44 7.65 9.79
N CYS A 134 -8.51 7.17 10.44
CA CYS A 134 -8.55 5.90 11.17
C CYS A 134 -8.93 4.70 10.29
N ARG A 135 -8.84 4.80 8.96
CA ARG A 135 -9.16 3.73 8.00
C ARG A 135 -7.98 3.42 7.10
N ILE A 136 -8.02 2.25 6.43
CA ILE A 136 -7.06 1.93 5.37
C ILE A 136 -7.51 2.60 4.07
N GLY A 137 -6.60 3.32 3.41
CA GLY A 137 -6.84 3.95 2.11
C GLY A 137 -6.44 3.08 0.93
N GLU A 138 -5.44 2.23 1.12
CA GLU A 138 -4.86 1.40 0.07
C GLU A 138 -4.30 0.11 0.64
N ILE A 139 -4.34 -0.96 -0.13
CA ILE A 139 -3.55 -2.16 0.08
C ILE A 139 -2.62 -2.35 -1.10
N ALA A 140 -1.33 -2.46 -0.84
CA ALA A 140 -0.31 -2.67 -1.85
C ALA A 140 0.45 -3.98 -1.61
N LEU A 141 0.88 -4.61 -2.68
CA LEU A 141 1.72 -5.81 -2.66
C LEU A 141 3.04 -5.53 -3.40
N VAL A 142 4.14 -5.76 -2.70
CA VAL A 142 5.50 -5.60 -3.23
C VAL A 142 6.21 -6.94 -3.17
N PRO A 143 6.90 -7.39 -4.23
CA PRO A 143 7.69 -8.62 -4.19
C PRO A 143 8.76 -8.55 -3.10
N ALA A 144 8.90 -9.61 -2.29
CA ALA A 144 9.95 -9.70 -1.27
C ALA A 144 11.37 -9.58 -1.86
N SER A 145 11.52 -9.89 -3.15
CA SER A 145 12.76 -9.75 -3.92
C SER A 145 13.02 -8.34 -4.43
N SER A 146 12.14 -7.37 -4.17
CA SER A 146 12.38 -5.96 -4.54
C SER A 146 13.75 -5.49 -4.08
N PRO A 147 14.57 -4.89 -4.96
CA PRO A 147 15.88 -4.36 -4.58
C PRO A 147 15.79 -3.30 -3.48
N ILE A 148 14.72 -2.52 -3.43
CA ILE A 148 14.47 -1.53 -2.38
C ILE A 148 14.25 -2.24 -1.05
N ASN A 149 13.42 -3.28 -1.02
CA ASN A 149 13.21 -4.09 0.18
C ASN A 149 14.50 -4.77 0.64
N GLN A 150 15.24 -5.34 -0.28
CA GLN A 150 16.51 -6.05 0.01
C GLN A 150 17.63 -5.13 0.52
N SER A 151 17.54 -3.83 0.25
CA SER A 151 18.53 -2.85 0.72
C SER A 151 18.55 -2.71 2.24
N GLY A 152 17.42 -2.95 2.91
CA GLY A 152 17.26 -2.75 4.36
C GLY A 152 17.35 -1.26 4.78
N VAL A 153 17.42 -0.33 3.83
CA VAL A 153 17.57 1.10 4.11
C VAL A 153 16.20 1.73 4.31
N LEU A 154 16.10 2.63 5.30
CA LEU A 154 14.96 3.54 5.46
C LEU A 154 15.27 4.85 4.72
N PHE A 155 14.48 5.20 3.73
CA PHE A 155 14.73 6.34 2.83
C PHE A 155 14.07 7.63 3.29
N TYR A 156 13.21 7.59 4.31
CA TYR A 156 12.36 8.71 4.72
C TYR A 156 11.46 9.21 3.59
N ASN A 157 11.05 8.30 2.74
CA ASN A 157 10.19 8.55 1.60
C ASN A 157 9.19 7.42 1.48
N THR A 158 7.91 7.75 1.55
CA THR A 158 6.81 6.80 1.56
C THR A 158 6.86 5.86 0.35
N LEU A 159 7.13 6.38 -0.84
CA LEU A 159 7.23 5.59 -2.07
C LEU A 159 8.32 4.50 -2.03
N PHE A 160 9.43 4.74 -1.32
CA PHE A 160 10.53 3.78 -1.19
C PHE A 160 10.39 2.89 0.04
N ASP A 161 9.80 3.42 1.11
CA ASP A 161 9.73 2.74 2.41
C ASP A 161 8.50 1.84 2.53
N GLU A 162 7.54 1.97 1.63
CA GLU A 162 6.35 1.12 1.49
C GLU A 162 6.76 -0.27 0.99
N ASN A 163 7.25 -1.07 1.93
CA ASN A 163 7.46 -2.48 1.67
C ASN A 163 6.28 -3.26 2.22
N ALA A 164 5.32 -3.44 1.35
CA ALA A 164 4.09 -4.14 1.59
C ALA A 164 3.32 -3.61 2.81
N ILE A 165 2.17 -3.09 2.58
CA ILE A 165 1.08 -3.04 3.54
C ILE A 165 0.80 -1.69 4.16
N LEU A 166 -0.39 -1.26 3.96
CA LEU A 166 -1.18 -0.28 4.70
C LEU A 166 -0.64 1.15 4.74
N LEU A 167 -1.00 1.90 3.72
CA LEU A 167 -1.18 3.33 3.91
C LEU A 167 -2.43 3.55 4.77
N LEU A 168 -2.22 3.96 6.02
CA LEU A 168 -3.26 4.60 6.82
C LEU A 168 -3.75 5.80 6.01
N ALA A 169 -5.03 5.88 5.77
CA ALA A 169 -5.65 6.64 4.70
C ALA A 169 -5.26 8.12 4.69
N ARG A 170 -4.49 8.51 3.72
CA ARG A 170 -4.78 9.77 3.07
C ARG A 170 -5.79 9.44 1.97
N VAL A 171 -7.01 9.96 2.04
CA VAL A 171 -8.02 9.73 1.01
C VAL A 171 -7.47 10.22 -0.31
N ILE A 172 -6.96 9.31 -1.12
CA ILE A 172 -6.93 9.54 -2.57
C ILE A 172 -8.38 9.33 -2.97
N PRO A 173 -9.06 10.36 -3.52
CA PRO A 173 -10.41 10.14 -4.02
C PRO A 173 -10.37 8.99 -5.00
N PRO A 174 -11.36 8.07 -4.96
CA PRO A 174 -11.39 6.96 -5.90
C PRO A 174 -11.28 7.54 -7.30
N THR A 175 -10.33 7.05 -8.08
CA THR A 175 -10.31 7.26 -9.51
C THR A 175 -11.51 6.49 -10.05
N SER A 176 -12.72 7.05 -9.87
CA SER A 176 -13.94 6.41 -10.28
C SER A 176 -13.99 6.39 -11.79
N ARG A 177 -14.06 5.21 -12.38
CA ARG A 177 -14.56 5.00 -13.75
C ARG A 177 -15.98 5.57 -13.96
N ALA A 178 -16.62 6.12 -12.95
CA ALA A 178 -17.96 6.69 -12.98
C ALA A 178 -18.06 8.07 -13.63
N ALA A 179 -16.97 8.69 -14.06
CA ALA A 179 -16.98 9.98 -14.77
C ALA A 179 -16.92 9.87 -16.30
N ALA A 180 -17.06 8.67 -16.87
CA ALA A 180 -17.09 8.44 -18.31
C ALA A 180 -18.37 7.68 -18.71
N ARG A 181 -19.54 8.29 -18.46
CA ARG A 181 -20.79 8.01 -19.18
C ARG A 181 -21.53 9.31 -19.45
#